data_9fb9e2e36dd742b82fd6f74cb40bccfe
#
_entry.id   9fb9e2e36dd742b82fd6f74cb40bccfe
#
_cell.length_a   1.000
_cell.length_b   1.000
_cell.length_c   1.000
_cell.angle_alpha   90.00
_cell.angle_beta   90.00
_cell.angle_gamma   90.00
#
_symmetry.space_group_name_H-M   'P 1'
#
loop_
_entity.id
_entity.type
_entity.pdbx_description
1 polymer ?
#
loop_
_entity_poly.entity_id
_entity_poly.type
_entity_poly.pdbx_seq_one_letter_code
_entity_poly.pdbx_strand_id
1 'polypeptide(L)'
;MDLSQAAGEGDLVTIRALLDAGADIRYVRPRGYTVMIDVMYGRPILEDKQLIPVLRHLIERGADLNAVSDYGESALSVASRIGRFDAVGLLLEAGADPAPLKWSLLHRAVAIGSPEDVRERIELGDDLTARDRWNRTPWLLSLQTRDIVKAQLLLSAGADLNDRGKCGKTPLMLAIEGNDSAMLRWLLDQGLDPNATDEFSGTALIEAAGKGDAKCVRLLLDAEANALQASDTSTPISSAGNLEVARMLVRAGADIADVNESVRDELTKRTRKDSIDCSPEDYHAAKHRIFGIANPQLMNLPFWQAMVACGKGAYSARSQFESEDFHGPAIWCFDRFGKSFTELPDGRVIEIGGEHEDYYDQDFCIYNDVVVHHGDGTFDIYGYPKELFPPTDFHTATLVGNAIYIIGSIGYLGERRFGVTQVFRLDTETLTMEAVETTGSCPGWIHRHHAKLVRNFIEVTGGKVCRVIDGKESFEDNDRRFVLDLGSLMWSKE
;
A
#
# COMPACT_ATOMS: atom_id res chain seq x y z
N MET A 1 19.78 11.37 -19.04
CA MET A 1 18.32 11.48 -19.05
C MET A 1 17.86 11.58 -20.48
N ASP A 2 17.00 10.70 -20.94
CA ASP A 2 16.40 10.79 -22.28
C ASP A 2 15.11 11.66 -22.27
N LEU A 3 14.53 11.88 -23.46
CA LEU A 3 13.33 12.75 -23.60
C LEU A 3 12.12 12.19 -22.85
N SER A 4 11.89 10.86 -22.88
CA SER A 4 10.78 10.21 -22.20
C SER A 4 10.91 10.32 -20.68
N GLN A 5 12.13 10.13 -20.17
CA GLN A 5 12.41 10.27 -18.74
C GLN A 5 12.21 11.71 -18.28
N ALA A 6 12.76 12.70 -19.03
CA ALA A 6 12.58 14.13 -18.73
C ALA A 6 11.10 14.54 -18.76
N ALA A 7 10.32 13.98 -19.71
CA ALA A 7 8.89 14.21 -19.81
C ALA A 7 8.13 13.62 -18.60
N GLY A 8 8.45 12.37 -18.20
CA GLY A 8 7.88 11.72 -17.02
C GLY A 8 8.21 12.43 -15.72
N GLU A 9 9.34 13.15 -15.65
CA GLU A 9 9.72 13.97 -14.48
C GLU A 9 9.18 15.40 -14.54
N GLY A 10 8.61 15.81 -15.68
CA GLY A 10 8.10 17.16 -15.89
C GLY A 10 9.21 18.23 -16.00
N ASP A 11 10.44 17.83 -16.30
CA ASP A 11 11.57 18.74 -16.41
C ASP A 11 11.58 19.47 -17.76
N LEU A 12 10.81 20.56 -17.82
CA LEU A 12 10.68 21.40 -19.03
C LEU A 12 12.02 21.96 -19.51
N VAL A 13 12.99 22.20 -18.61
CA VAL A 13 14.29 22.73 -18.96
C VAL A 13 15.09 21.68 -19.73
N THR A 14 15.15 20.45 -19.20
CA THR A 14 15.82 19.33 -19.86
C THR A 14 15.11 18.92 -21.15
N ILE A 15 13.77 18.92 -21.17
CA ILE A 15 12.97 18.66 -22.41
C ILE A 15 13.38 19.63 -23.50
N ARG A 16 13.44 20.93 -23.22
CA ARG A 16 13.86 21.97 -24.18
C ARG A 16 15.27 21.73 -24.70
N ALA A 17 16.21 21.52 -23.80
CA ALA A 17 17.60 21.28 -24.16
C ALA A 17 17.79 20.04 -25.05
N LEU A 18 17.07 18.95 -24.75
CA LEU A 18 17.12 17.72 -25.55
C LEU A 18 16.52 17.92 -26.94
N LEU A 19 15.37 18.60 -27.04
CA LEU A 19 14.74 18.88 -28.33
C LEU A 19 15.57 19.84 -29.18
N ASP A 20 16.19 20.86 -28.58
CA ASP A 20 17.11 21.78 -29.25
C ASP A 20 18.41 21.10 -29.71
N ALA A 21 18.84 20.05 -29.00
CA ALA A 21 19.95 19.18 -29.39
C ALA A 21 19.59 18.15 -30.47
N GLY A 22 18.33 18.12 -30.93
CA GLY A 22 17.87 17.24 -32.01
C GLY A 22 17.31 15.89 -31.57
N ALA A 23 16.89 15.75 -30.31
CA ALA A 23 16.18 14.57 -29.88
C ALA A 23 14.87 14.38 -30.69
N ASP A 24 14.59 13.14 -31.09
CA ASP A 24 13.41 12.84 -31.89
C ASP A 24 12.13 12.85 -31.02
N ILE A 25 11.33 13.88 -31.19
CA ILE A 25 10.04 14.02 -30.48
C ILE A 25 9.02 12.96 -30.85
N ARG A 26 9.18 12.28 -32.00
CA ARG A 26 8.29 11.21 -32.49
C ARG A 26 8.80 9.83 -32.13
N TYR A 27 9.89 9.72 -31.36
CA TYR A 27 10.39 8.43 -30.91
C TYR A 27 9.33 7.63 -30.16
N VAL A 28 9.12 6.39 -30.56
CA VAL A 28 8.18 5.46 -29.94
C VAL A 28 8.96 4.39 -29.15
N ARG A 29 8.73 4.35 -27.86
CA ARG A 29 9.30 3.32 -26.96
C ARG A 29 8.58 1.98 -27.15
N PRO A 30 9.14 0.86 -26.63
CA PRO A 30 8.45 -0.42 -26.60
C PRO A 30 7.02 -0.28 -26.06
N ARG A 31 6.10 -1.06 -26.62
CA ARG A 31 4.65 -1.03 -26.34
C ARG A 31 3.94 0.25 -26.80
N GLY A 32 4.51 1.00 -27.72
CA GLY A 32 3.86 2.15 -28.33
C GLY A 32 3.83 3.42 -27.49
N TYR A 33 4.62 3.49 -26.43
CA TYR A 33 4.68 4.69 -25.59
C TYR A 33 5.44 5.82 -26.29
N THR A 34 4.83 7.01 -26.32
CA THR A 34 5.41 8.26 -26.84
C THR A 34 5.60 9.26 -25.71
N VAL A 35 6.40 10.31 -25.97
CA VAL A 35 6.62 11.38 -24.99
C VAL A 35 5.30 12.00 -24.48
N MET A 36 4.27 12.10 -25.34
CA MET A 36 2.95 12.61 -24.92
C MET A 36 2.23 11.70 -23.94
N ILE A 37 2.39 10.38 -24.08
CA ILE A 37 1.83 9.40 -23.14
C ILE A 37 2.66 9.37 -21.86
N ASP A 38 4.00 9.44 -21.96
CA ASP A 38 4.90 9.45 -20.82
C ASP A 38 4.62 10.59 -19.84
N VAL A 39 4.36 11.80 -20.36
CA VAL A 39 3.94 12.95 -19.55
C VAL A 39 2.70 12.63 -18.73
N MET A 40 1.74 11.86 -19.27
CA MET A 40 0.49 11.54 -18.58
C MET A 40 0.65 10.52 -17.43
N TYR A 41 1.77 9.80 -17.38
CA TYR A 41 2.10 8.84 -16.31
C TYR A 41 3.17 9.34 -15.35
N GLY A 42 3.73 10.53 -15.60
CA GLY A 42 4.81 11.09 -14.83
C GLY A 42 4.37 12.01 -13.69
N ARG A 43 5.35 12.58 -12.98
CA ARG A 43 5.15 13.58 -11.90
C ARG A 43 4.28 14.80 -12.28
N PRO A 44 4.33 15.35 -13.52
CA PRO A 44 3.54 16.52 -13.87
C PRO A 44 2.03 16.36 -13.71
N ILE A 45 1.54 15.09 -13.71
CA ILE A 45 0.13 14.78 -13.43
C ILE A 45 -0.21 15.01 -11.97
N LEU A 46 0.74 14.68 -11.08
CA LEU A 46 0.60 14.82 -9.64
C LEU A 46 0.78 16.28 -9.19
N GLU A 47 1.59 17.04 -9.92
CA GLU A 47 1.89 18.45 -9.64
C GLU A 47 1.16 19.35 -10.66
N ASP A 48 0.02 19.93 -10.28
CA ASP A 48 -0.88 20.72 -11.15
C ASP A 48 -0.19 21.81 -12.00
N LYS A 49 0.97 22.31 -11.58
CA LYS A 49 1.62 23.45 -12.22
C LYS A 49 2.53 23.09 -13.41
N GLN A 50 2.94 21.83 -13.56
CA GLN A 50 3.95 21.44 -14.56
C GLN A 50 3.35 20.82 -15.83
N LEU A 51 2.23 20.12 -15.72
CA LEU A 51 1.64 19.38 -16.84
C LEU A 51 1.34 20.27 -18.05
N ILE A 52 0.57 21.34 -17.86
CA ILE A 52 0.13 22.21 -18.97
C ILE A 52 1.31 22.90 -19.69
N PRO A 53 2.32 23.48 -19.00
CA PRO A 53 3.51 24.00 -19.65
C PRO A 53 4.29 22.96 -20.48
N VAL A 54 4.46 21.73 -19.96
CA VAL A 54 5.15 20.66 -20.68
C VAL A 54 4.35 20.24 -21.91
N LEU A 55 3.04 19.98 -21.78
CA LEU A 55 2.18 19.61 -22.90
C LEU A 55 2.19 20.67 -23.99
N ARG A 56 2.02 21.95 -23.63
CA ARG A 56 2.05 23.06 -24.58
C ARG A 56 3.35 23.09 -25.36
N HIS A 57 4.49 22.95 -24.69
CA HIS A 57 5.78 22.92 -25.34
C HIS A 57 5.93 21.72 -26.30
N LEU A 58 5.54 20.52 -25.90
CA LEU A 58 5.59 19.35 -26.77
C LEU A 58 4.66 19.48 -27.99
N ILE A 59 3.48 20.08 -27.83
CA ILE A 59 2.53 20.41 -28.92
C ILE A 59 3.19 21.39 -29.90
N GLU A 60 3.77 22.50 -29.42
CA GLU A 60 4.47 23.49 -30.23
C GLU A 60 5.64 22.91 -31.03
N ARG A 61 6.30 21.87 -30.47
CA ARG A 61 7.40 21.15 -31.11
C ARG A 61 6.95 20.03 -32.05
N GLY A 62 5.64 19.83 -32.22
CA GLY A 62 5.06 18.90 -33.19
C GLY A 62 5.00 17.44 -32.72
N ALA A 63 4.82 17.20 -31.43
CA ALA A 63 4.57 15.87 -30.90
C ALA A 63 3.28 15.26 -31.50
N ASP A 64 3.25 13.94 -31.66
CA ASP A 64 2.07 13.23 -32.15
C ASP A 64 0.99 13.17 -31.05
N LEU A 65 -0.12 13.90 -31.27
CA LEU A 65 -1.24 13.98 -30.33
C LEU A 65 -2.13 12.72 -30.34
N ASN A 66 -2.07 11.95 -31.43
CA ASN A 66 -2.96 10.81 -31.67
C ASN A 66 -2.27 9.45 -31.54
N ALA A 67 -0.99 9.44 -31.12
CA ALA A 67 -0.29 8.22 -30.83
C ALA A 67 -1.03 7.40 -29.78
N VAL A 68 -1.10 6.08 -30.02
CA VAL A 68 -1.80 5.11 -29.16
C VAL A 68 -0.84 3.99 -28.79
N SER A 69 -0.77 3.69 -27.51
CA SER A 69 0.01 2.54 -27.01
C SER A 69 -0.61 1.20 -27.42
N ASP A 70 0.13 0.10 -27.28
CA ASP A 70 -0.36 -1.26 -27.48
C ASP A 70 -1.56 -1.62 -26.60
N TYR A 71 -1.77 -0.86 -25.51
CA TYR A 71 -2.92 -0.97 -24.61
C TYR A 71 -4.11 -0.08 -25.04
N GLY A 72 -4.02 0.55 -26.20
CA GLY A 72 -5.07 1.42 -26.74
C GLY A 72 -5.21 2.76 -26.02
N GLU A 73 -4.19 3.23 -25.32
CA GLU A 73 -4.21 4.51 -24.59
C GLU A 73 -3.49 5.60 -25.39
N SER A 74 -4.11 6.77 -25.48
CA SER A 74 -3.51 8.02 -25.98
C SER A 74 -3.38 9.03 -24.84
N ALA A 75 -2.56 10.06 -25.00
CA ALA A 75 -2.46 11.16 -24.04
C ALA A 75 -3.84 11.72 -23.66
N LEU A 76 -4.70 11.95 -24.67
CA LEU A 76 -6.07 12.43 -24.49
C LEU A 76 -6.92 11.46 -23.64
N SER A 77 -6.87 10.16 -23.91
CA SER A 77 -7.66 9.19 -23.18
C SER A 77 -7.19 9.03 -21.73
N VAL A 78 -5.87 9.09 -21.48
CA VAL A 78 -5.32 9.06 -20.12
C VAL A 78 -5.72 10.32 -19.36
N ALA A 79 -5.56 11.52 -19.95
CA ALA A 79 -5.98 12.78 -19.34
C ALA A 79 -7.47 12.76 -18.93
N SER A 80 -8.35 12.25 -19.79
CA SER A 80 -9.78 12.08 -19.47
C SER A 80 -10.02 11.09 -18.32
N ARG A 81 -9.27 9.98 -18.27
CA ARG A 81 -9.40 8.96 -17.21
C ARG A 81 -9.12 9.53 -15.84
N ILE A 82 -8.07 10.32 -15.73
CA ILE A 82 -7.58 10.85 -14.45
C ILE A 82 -8.20 12.21 -14.07
N GLY A 83 -9.20 12.70 -14.83
CA GLY A 83 -9.90 13.95 -14.52
C GLY A 83 -9.11 15.24 -14.84
N ARG A 84 -8.04 15.17 -15.66
CA ARG A 84 -7.27 16.36 -16.10
C ARG A 84 -7.93 17.00 -17.31
N PHE A 85 -9.12 17.57 -17.11
CA PHE A 85 -9.90 18.19 -18.18
C PHE A 85 -9.29 19.48 -18.74
N ASP A 86 -8.41 20.13 -18.01
CA ASP A 86 -7.53 21.20 -18.50
C ASP A 86 -6.59 20.70 -19.61
N ALA A 87 -5.97 19.53 -19.40
CA ALA A 87 -5.14 18.89 -20.42
C ALA A 87 -5.99 18.38 -21.60
N VAL A 88 -7.18 17.82 -21.32
CA VAL A 88 -8.12 17.40 -22.37
C VAL A 88 -8.50 18.59 -23.25
N GLY A 89 -8.87 19.72 -22.68
CA GLY A 89 -9.19 20.96 -23.44
C GLY A 89 -8.03 21.39 -24.34
N LEU A 90 -6.81 21.47 -23.77
CA LEU A 90 -5.61 21.86 -24.52
C LEU A 90 -5.31 20.90 -25.69
N LEU A 91 -5.43 19.58 -25.48
CA LEU A 91 -5.19 18.57 -26.52
C LEU A 91 -6.23 18.65 -27.65
N LEU A 92 -7.51 18.84 -27.30
CA LEU A 92 -8.59 19.00 -28.29
C LEU A 92 -8.44 20.28 -29.08
N GLU A 93 -8.08 21.42 -28.45
CA GLU A 93 -7.78 22.68 -29.11
C GLU A 93 -6.59 22.58 -30.07
N ALA A 94 -5.60 21.75 -29.72
CA ALA A 94 -4.44 21.45 -30.56
C ALA A 94 -4.73 20.47 -31.71
N GLY A 95 -5.95 19.91 -31.80
CA GLY A 95 -6.39 19.05 -32.90
C GLY A 95 -6.26 17.54 -32.61
N ALA A 96 -6.19 17.13 -31.35
CA ALA A 96 -6.30 15.72 -31.01
C ALA A 96 -7.67 15.15 -31.38
N ASP A 97 -7.69 13.90 -31.90
CA ASP A 97 -8.93 13.20 -32.28
C ASP A 97 -9.79 12.86 -31.04
N PRO A 98 -11.03 13.43 -30.94
CA PRO A 98 -11.90 13.12 -29.80
C PRO A 98 -12.56 11.74 -29.85
N ALA A 99 -12.54 11.03 -30.99
CA ALA A 99 -13.25 9.76 -31.17
C ALA A 99 -12.91 8.70 -30.08
N PRO A 100 -11.64 8.57 -29.60
CA PRO A 100 -11.31 7.63 -28.55
C PRO A 100 -12.02 7.87 -27.21
N LEU A 101 -12.50 9.07 -26.93
CA LEU A 101 -13.21 9.39 -25.69
C LEU A 101 -14.63 8.84 -25.66
N LYS A 102 -15.28 8.65 -26.84
CA LYS A 102 -16.70 8.29 -26.99
C LYS A 102 -17.63 9.26 -26.26
N TRP A 103 -17.28 10.55 -26.21
CA TRP A 103 -18.09 11.56 -25.55
C TRP A 103 -19.31 11.95 -26.39
N SER A 104 -20.49 12.03 -25.77
CA SER A 104 -21.64 12.77 -26.29
C SER A 104 -21.39 14.29 -26.16
N LEU A 105 -22.25 15.10 -26.75
CA LEU A 105 -22.17 16.55 -26.59
C LEU A 105 -22.32 16.97 -25.12
N LEU A 106 -23.18 16.26 -24.36
CA LEU A 106 -23.35 16.51 -22.92
C LEU A 106 -22.08 16.14 -22.14
N HIS A 107 -21.39 15.01 -22.44
CA HIS A 107 -20.10 14.70 -21.83
C HIS A 107 -19.09 15.82 -22.06
N ARG A 108 -19.02 16.36 -23.30
CA ARG A 108 -18.11 17.44 -23.63
C ARG A 108 -18.45 18.72 -22.85
N ALA A 109 -19.74 19.09 -22.76
CA ALA A 109 -20.18 20.24 -21.97
C ALA A 109 -19.81 20.05 -20.47
N VAL A 110 -20.02 18.88 -19.93
CA VAL A 110 -19.64 18.55 -18.54
C VAL A 110 -18.13 18.68 -18.32
N ALA A 111 -17.32 18.07 -19.18
CA ALA A 111 -15.88 18.02 -18.99
C ALA A 111 -15.17 19.36 -19.13
N ILE A 112 -15.48 20.12 -20.18
CA ILE A 112 -14.73 21.31 -20.59
C ILE A 112 -15.60 22.56 -20.87
N GLY A 113 -16.94 22.45 -20.82
CA GLY A 113 -17.86 23.57 -20.96
C GLY A 113 -18.19 24.25 -19.61
N SER A 114 -19.06 25.24 -19.65
CA SER A 114 -19.62 25.92 -18.47
C SER A 114 -20.85 25.20 -17.92
N PRO A 115 -21.32 25.50 -16.68
CA PRO A 115 -22.62 25.02 -16.20
C PRO A 115 -23.80 25.41 -17.11
N GLU A 116 -23.72 26.55 -17.78
CA GLU A 116 -24.72 27.01 -18.75
C GLU A 116 -24.78 26.08 -19.97
N ASP A 117 -23.62 25.68 -20.51
CA ASP A 117 -23.55 24.69 -21.60
C ASP A 117 -24.18 23.37 -21.20
N VAL A 118 -23.94 22.90 -19.95
CA VAL A 118 -24.58 21.68 -19.42
C VAL A 118 -26.10 21.83 -19.35
N ARG A 119 -26.60 22.98 -18.85
CA ARG A 119 -28.04 23.28 -18.78
C ARG A 119 -28.68 23.27 -20.17
N GLU A 120 -28.08 23.96 -21.14
CA GLU A 120 -28.54 23.95 -22.51
C GLU A 120 -28.65 22.54 -23.09
N ARG A 121 -27.62 21.71 -22.88
CA ARG A 121 -27.63 20.32 -23.38
C ARG A 121 -28.73 19.46 -22.74
N ILE A 122 -28.98 19.66 -21.44
CA ILE A 122 -30.10 19.01 -20.74
C ILE A 122 -31.45 19.46 -21.28
N GLU A 123 -31.65 20.78 -21.51
CA GLU A 123 -32.89 21.34 -22.06
C GLU A 123 -33.15 20.87 -23.50
N LEU A 124 -32.09 20.65 -24.29
CA LEU A 124 -32.19 20.06 -25.63
C LEU A 124 -32.49 18.54 -25.61
N GLY A 125 -32.56 17.91 -24.45
CA GLY A 125 -32.92 16.52 -24.29
C GLY A 125 -31.80 15.55 -24.59
N ASP A 126 -30.55 15.92 -24.37
CA ASP A 126 -29.40 15.01 -24.49
C ASP A 126 -29.54 13.84 -23.52
N ASP A 127 -29.06 12.66 -23.94
CA ASP A 127 -29.13 11.43 -23.17
C ASP A 127 -28.23 11.47 -21.92
N LEU A 128 -28.84 11.50 -20.74
CA LEU A 128 -28.16 11.47 -19.44
C LEU A 128 -27.50 10.12 -19.15
N THR A 129 -27.90 9.07 -19.85
CA THR A 129 -27.42 7.69 -19.63
C THR A 129 -26.33 7.26 -20.60
N ALA A 130 -26.00 8.12 -21.60
CA ALA A 130 -24.90 7.86 -22.53
C ALA A 130 -23.61 7.57 -21.78
N ARG A 131 -22.80 6.62 -22.29
CA ARG A 131 -21.57 6.18 -21.63
C ARG A 131 -20.33 6.51 -22.45
N ASP A 132 -19.33 7.06 -21.80
CA ASP A 132 -18.02 7.30 -22.38
C ASP A 132 -17.15 6.03 -22.45
N ARG A 133 -15.89 6.17 -22.92
CA ARG A 133 -14.92 5.05 -22.97
C ARG A 133 -14.71 4.36 -21.61
N TRP A 134 -14.83 5.08 -20.51
CA TRP A 134 -14.61 4.61 -19.14
C TRP A 134 -15.92 4.21 -18.45
N ASN A 135 -16.97 4.00 -19.24
CA ASN A 135 -18.32 3.63 -18.75
C ASN A 135 -18.91 4.69 -17.81
N ARG A 136 -18.48 5.96 -17.91
CA ARG A 136 -19.07 7.06 -17.13
C ARG A 136 -20.23 7.67 -17.88
N THR A 137 -21.34 7.90 -17.20
CA THR A 137 -22.38 8.83 -17.67
C THR A 137 -21.91 10.28 -17.50
N PRO A 138 -22.59 11.28 -18.11
CA PRO A 138 -22.32 12.69 -17.82
C PRO A 138 -22.33 13.01 -16.33
N TRP A 139 -23.21 12.37 -15.54
CA TRP A 139 -23.23 12.45 -14.09
C TRP A 139 -21.91 11.98 -13.46
N LEU A 140 -21.48 10.76 -13.74
CA LEU A 140 -20.23 10.21 -13.19
C LEU A 140 -19.00 11.03 -13.63
N LEU A 141 -19.01 11.55 -14.86
CA LEU A 141 -17.93 12.41 -15.36
C LEU A 141 -17.86 13.72 -14.57
N SER A 142 -19.04 14.31 -14.21
CA SER A 142 -19.11 15.58 -13.47
C SER A 142 -18.43 15.51 -12.10
N LEU A 143 -18.37 14.32 -11.49
CA LEU A 143 -17.74 14.12 -10.17
C LEU A 143 -16.22 14.32 -10.19
N GLN A 144 -15.60 14.27 -11.37
CA GLN A 144 -14.17 14.51 -11.56
C GLN A 144 -13.86 15.94 -12.02
N THR A 145 -14.89 16.79 -12.30
CA THR A 145 -14.67 18.14 -12.86
C THR A 145 -14.40 19.22 -11.82
N ARG A 146 -14.50 18.92 -10.53
CA ARG A 146 -14.43 19.89 -9.41
C ARG A 146 -15.50 20.99 -9.49
N ASP A 147 -16.63 20.70 -10.13
CA ASP A 147 -17.76 21.63 -10.33
C ASP A 147 -19.07 21.00 -9.84
N ILE A 148 -19.40 21.27 -8.57
CA ILE A 148 -20.60 20.75 -7.92
C ILE A 148 -21.88 21.25 -8.64
N VAL A 149 -21.85 22.43 -9.28
CA VAL A 149 -23.02 22.97 -9.97
C VAL A 149 -23.41 22.08 -11.15
N LYS A 150 -22.44 21.61 -11.93
CA LYS A 150 -22.70 20.65 -13.03
C LYS A 150 -23.29 19.34 -12.51
N ALA A 151 -22.75 18.81 -11.41
CA ALA A 151 -23.27 17.60 -10.76
C ALA A 151 -24.74 17.81 -10.29
N GLN A 152 -25.03 18.94 -9.65
CA GLN A 152 -26.39 19.29 -9.21
C GLN A 152 -27.37 19.43 -10.37
N LEU A 153 -26.96 20.03 -11.49
CA LEU A 153 -27.80 20.15 -12.69
C LEU A 153 -28.20 18.76 -13.22
N LEU A 154 -27.24 17.85 -13.31
CA LEU A 154 -27.49 16.50 -13.82
C LEU A 154 -28.38 15.67 -12.88
N LEU A 155 -28.17 15.73 -11.56
CA LEU A 155 -29.08 15.08 -10.61
C LEU A 155 -30.49 15.66 -10.66
N SER A 156 -30.62 16.99 -10.76
CA SER A 156 -31.92 17.66 -10.88
C SER A 156 -32.65 17.27 -12.16
N ALA A 157 -31.92 16.90 -13.21
CA ALA A 157 -32.44 16.40 -14.47
C ALA A 157 -32.81 14.90 -14.45
N GLY A 158 -32.54 14.21 -13.35
CA GLY A 158 -32.90 12.80 -13.16
C GLY A 158 -31.77 11.79 -13.37
N ALA A 159 -30.51 12.22 -13.31
CA ALA A 159 -29.39 11.29 -13.28
C ALA A 159 -29.44 10.40 -12.02
N ASP A 160 -28.98 9.15 -12.12
CA ASP A 160 -28.98 8.21 -11.00
C ASP A 160 -27.80 8.49 -10.06
N LEU A 161 -28.10 8.91 -8.83
CA LEU A 161 -27.12 9.17 -7.77
C LEU A 161 -26.21 7.97 -7.49
N ASN A 162 -26.73 6.75 -7.63
CA ASN A 162 -26.02 5.49 -7.34
C ASN A 162 -25.43 4.83 -8.59
N ASP A 163 -25.40 5.53 -9.74
CA ASP A 163 -24.80 5.01 -10.96
C ASP A 163 -23.34 4.62 -10.73
N ARG A 164 -22.84 3.66 -11.53
CA ARG A 164 -21.51 3.10 -11.38
C ARG A 164 -20.70 3.17 -12.67
N GLY A 165 -19.43 3.51 -12.51
CA GLY A 165 -18.47 3.55 -13.61
C GLY A 165 -17.92 2.18 -13.99
N LYS A 166 -16.83 2.18 -14.74
CA LYS A 166 -16.11 0.95 -15.12
C LYS A 166 -15.65 0.20 -13.88
N CYS A 167 -15.74 -1.14 -13.91
CA CYS A 167 -15.41 -2.01 -12.78
C CYS A 167 -16.23 -1.73 -11.51
N GLY A 168 -17.45 -1.18 -11.66
CA GLY A 168 -18.33 -0.91 -10.53
C GLY A 168 -17.93 0.29 -9.67
N LYS A 169 -17.01 1.16 -10.13
CA LYS A 169 -16.56 2.34 -9.36
C LYS A 169 -17.72 3.19 -8.90
N THR A 170 -17.70 3.51 -7.61
CA THR A 170 -18.76 4.31 -6.96
C THR A 170 -18.57 5.80 -7.22
N PRO A 171 -19.61 6.63 -7.06
CA PRO A 171 -19.48 8.08 -7.14
C PRO A 171 -18.45 8.66 -6.18
N LEU A 172 -18.32 8.12 -4.95
CA LEU A 172 -17.31 8.57 -3.98
C LEU A 172 -15.88 8.33 -4.48
N MET A 173 -15.62 7.18 -5.11
CA MET A 173 -14.30 6.89 -5.73
C MET A 173 -13.97 7.86 -6.85
N LEU A 174 -14.94 8.19 -7.70
CA LEU A 174 -14.73 9.13 -8.81
C LEU A 174 -14.44 10.56 -8.33
N ALA A 175 -15.07 10.99 -7.23
CA ALA A 175 -14.75 12.27 -6.60
C ALA A 175 -13.32 12.31 -6.05
N ILE A 176 -12.86 11.19 -5.46
CA ILE A 176 -11.48 11.03 -4.98
C ILE A 176 -10.50 11.03 -6.17
N GLU A 177 -10.82 10.36 -7.27
CA GLU A 177 -10.02 10.42 -8.50
C GLU A 177 -9.87 11.84 -9.03
N GLY A 178 -10.92 12.65 -8.93
CA GLY A 178 -10.93 14.06 -9.28
C GLY A 178 -10.13 14.97 -8.32
N ASN A 179 -9.60 14.45 -7.23
CA ASN A 179 -8.92 15.22 -6.17
C ASN A 179 -9.80 16.35 -5.60
N ASP A 180 -11.08 16.07 -5.37
CA ASP A 180 -12.05 17.06 -4.89
C ASP A 180 -12.74 16.64 -3.59
N SER A 181 -12.14 17.05 -2.47
CA SER A 181 -12.72 16.82 -1.14
C SER A 181 -14.04 17.56 -0.89
N ALA A 182 -14.35 18.64 -1.64
CA ALA A 182 -15.63 19.33 -1.53
C ALA A 182 -16.73 18.51 -2.22
N MET A 183 -16.43 17.95 -3.40
CA MET A 183 -17.33 17.01 -4.08
C MET A 183 -17.58 15.77 -3.23
N LEU A 184 -16.52 15.18 -2.64
CA LEU A 184 -16.65 14.04 -1.73
C LEU A 184 -17.60 14.35 -0.55
N ARG A 185 -17.38 15.49 0.13
CA ARG A 185 -18.25 15.92 1.23
C ARG A 185 -19.70 16.07 0.76
N TRP A 186 -19.91 16.77 -0.36
CA TRP A 186 -21.26 16.96 -0.89
C TRP A 186 -21.96 15.63 -1.20
N LEU A 187 -21.26 14.65 -1.77
CA LEU A 187 -21.81 13.32 -2.05
C LEU A 187 -22.18 12.55 -0.75
N LEU A 188 -21.33 12.65 0.27
CA LEU A 188 -21.62 12.07 1.60
C LEU A 188 -22.86 12.75 2.22
N ASP A 189 -23.00 14.06 2.07
CA ASP A 189 -24.19 14.82 2.52
C ASP A 189 -25.46 14.41 1.74
N GLN A 190 -25.35 13.86 0.52
CA GLN A 190 -26.49 13.26 -0.22
C GLN A 190 -26.84 11.86 0.29
N GLY A 191 -26.12 11.31 1.26
CA GLY A 191 -26.41 10.02 1.89
C GLY A 191 -25.83 8.81 1.15
N LEU A 192 -24.80 8.98 0.32
CA LEU A 192 -24.09 7.85 -0.27
C LEU A 192 -23.36 7.04 0.80
N ASP A 193 -23.43 5.71 0.67
CA ASP A 193 -22.77 4.79 1.58
C ASP A 193 -21.23 4.85 1.44
N PRO A 194 -20.48 5.27 2.49
CA PRO A 194 -19.02 5.35 2.45
C PRO A 194 -18.35 3.98 2.35
N ASN A 195 -19.09 2.90 2.65
CA ASN A 195 -18.61 1.51 2.61
C ASN A 195 -18.99 0.78 1.31
N ALA A 196 -19.63 1.47 0.36
CA ALA A 196 -19.96 0.89 -0.94
C ALA A 196 -18.69 0.45 -1.68
N THR A 197 -18.71 -0.78 -2.23
CA THR A 197 -17.58 -1.41 -2.91
C THR A 197 -17.71 -1.38 -4.42
N ASP A 198 -16.58 -1.43 -5.12
CA ASP A 198 -16.48 -1.78 -6.53
C ASP A 198 -16.52 -3.31 -6.77
N GLU A 199 -16.27 -3.77 -8.00
CA GLU A 199 -16.25 -5.19 -8.37
C GLU A 199 -15.09 -5.99 -7.75
N PHE A 200 -14.08 -5.32 -7.19
CA PHE A 200 -12.90 -5.91 -6.53
C PHE A 200 -12.94 -5.72 -5.01
N SER A 201 -14.12 -5.48 -4.46
CA SER A 201 -14.31 -5.17 -3.03
C SER A 201 -13.59 -3.91 -2.57
N GLY A 202 -13.05 -3.09 -3.49
CA GLY A 202 -12.40 -1.81 -3.19
C GLY A 202 -13.38 -0.80 -2.62
N THR A 203 -12.92 0.07 -1.71
CA THR A 203 -13.72 1.14 -1.10
C THR A 203 -13.14 2.52 -1.39
N ALA A 204 -13.95 3.56 -1.25
CA ALA A 204 -13.50 4.95 -1.33
C ALA A 204 -12.37 5.24 -0.32
N LEU A 205 -12.41 4.61 0.87
CA LEU A 205 -11.37 4.78 1.90
C LEU A 205 -10.04 4.18 1.47
N ILE A 206 -10.04 3.00 0.81
CA ILE A 206 -8.80 2.39 0.27
C ILE A 206 -8.19 3.30 -0.79
N GLU A 207 -8.99 3.87 -1.68
CA GLU A 207 -8.51 4.77 -2.73
C GLU A 207 -7.95 6.09 -2.16
N ALA A 208 -8.66 6.72 -1.21
CA ALA A 208 -8.19 7.94 -0.54
C ALA A 208 -6.91 7.68 0.25
N ALA A 209 -6.82 6.54 0.92
CA ALA A 209 -5.62 6.13 1.65
C ALA A 209 -4.43 5.95 0.70
N GLY A 210 -4.62 5.27 -0.43
CA GLY A 210 -3.57 5.05 -1.44
C GLY A 210 -3.03 6.34 -2.06
N LYS A 211 -3.89 7.34 -2.22
CA LYS A 211 -3.46 8.69 -2.65
C LYS A 211 -2.74 9.49 -1.56
N GLY A 212 -2.78 9.05 -0.32
CA GLY A 212 -2.26 9.83 0.81
C GLY A 212 -3.08 11.08 1.11
N ASP A 213 -4.35 11.14 0.70
CA ASP A 213 -5.23 12.29 0.89
C ASP A 213 -5.87 12.26 2.29
N ALA A 214 -5.15 12.82 3.27
CA ALA A 214 -5.59 12.89 4.66
C ALA A 214 -6.96 13.60 4.83
N LYS A 215 -7.29 14.55 3.93
CA LYS A 215 -8.56 15.28 3.99
C LYS A 215 -9.73 14.39 3.57
N CYS A 216 -9.58 13.65 2.47
CA CYS A 216 -10.60 12.68 2.03
C CYS A 216 -10.73 11.52 3.02
N VAL A 217 -9.60 11.00 3.53
CA VAL A 217 -9.60 9.95 4.58
C VAL A 217 -10.39 10.41 5.81
N ARG A 218 -10.15 11.63 6.29
CA ARG A 218 -10.89 12.18 7.43
C ARG A 218 -12.39 12.25 7.16
N LEU A 219 -12.79 12.80 6.00
CA LEU A 219 -14.19 12.90 5.62
C LEU A 219 -14.91 11.54 5.61
N LEU A 220 -14.24 10.52 5.07
CA LEU A 220 -14.78 9.16 5.02
C LEU A 220 -14.88 8.54 6.42
N LEU A 221 -13.86 8.70 7.27
CA LEU A 221 -13.90 8.19 8.64
C LEU A 221 -14.97 8.91 9.49
N ASP A 222 -15.14 10.23 9.33
CA ASP A 222 -16.20 11.01 9.97
C ASP A 222 -17.60 10.58 9.51
N ALA A 223 -17.71 10.03 8.29
CA ALA A 223 -18.93 9.41 7.73
C ALA A 223 -19.02 7.90 8.02
N GLU A 224 -18.31 7.40 9.02
CA GLU A 224 -18.34 6.00 9.48
C GLU A 224 -17.85 4.96 8.45
N ALA A 225 -16.91 5.36 7.57
CA ALA A 225 -16.22 4.39 6.73
C ALA A 225 -15.46 3.37 7.59
N ASN A 226 -15.57 2.09 7.22
CA ASN A 226 -14.93 1.00 7.94
C ASN A 226 -13.42 0.94 7.61
N ALA A 227 -12.57 1.36 8.57
CA ALA A 227 -11.12 1.36 8.42
C ALA A 227 -10.48 -0.04 8.27
N LEU A 228 -11.25 -1.10 8.56
CA LEU A 228 -10.78 -2.50 8.49
C LEU A 228 -11.33 -3.25 7.28
N GLN A 229 -12.16 -2.61 6.45
CA GLN A 229 -12.75 -3.28 5.28
C GLN A 229 -11.68 -3.55 4.24
N ALA A 230 -11.40 -4.82 3.99
CA ALA A 230 -10.47 -5.26 2.96
C ALA A 230 -11.12 -5.31 1.58
N SER A 231 -10.32 -5.03 0.55
CA SER A 231 -10.57 -5.42 -0.84
C SER A 231 -9.98 -6.81 -1.10
N ASP A 232 -10.06 -7.27 -2.35
CA ASP A 232 -9.46 -8.54 -2.77
C ASP A 232 -7.94 -8.56 -2.60
N THR A 233 -7.29 -7.40 -2.57
CA THR A 233 -5.81 -7.27 -2.58
C THR A 233 -5.23 -6.38 -1.48
N SER A 234 -6.02 -5.56 -0.81
CA SER A 234 -5.50 -4.56 0.12
C SER A 234 -6.51 -4.12 1.18
N THR A 235 -6.01 -3.50 2.24
CA THR A 235 -6.78 -2.80 3.25
C THR A 235 -6.50 -1.29 3.18
N PRO A 236 -7.30 -0.43 3.81
CA PRO A 236 -6.98 0.99 3.86
C PRO A 236 -5.58 1.28 4.39
N ILE A 237 -5.15 0.59 5.44
CA ILE A 237 -3.84 0.82 6.06
C ILE A 237 -2.67 0.28 5.22
N SER A 238 -2.82 -0.89 4.58
CA SER A 238 -1.78 -1.41 3.69
C SER A 238 -1.63 -0.57 2.42
N SER A 239 -2.65 0.21 2.07
CA SER A 239 -2.64 1.13 0.93
C SER A 239 -2.14 2.53 1.30
N ALA A 240 -1.97 2.86 2.59
CA ALA A 240 -1.66 4.22 3.03
C ALA A 240 -0.46 4.83 2.28
N GLY A 241 -0.67 5.97 1.63
CA GLY A 241 0.34 6.65 0.82
C GLY A 241 1.35 7.47 1.62
N ASN A 242 1.09 7.71 2.92
CA ASN A 242 1.99 8.42 3.83
C ASN A 242 1.65 8.12 5.29
N LEU A 243 2.56 8.53 6.19
CA LEU A 243 2.46 8.29 7.62
C LEU A 243 1.26 9.02 8.29
N GLU A 244 0.86 10.20 7.80
CA GLU A 244 -0.29 10.93 8.35
C GLU A 244 -1.56 10.10 8.19
N VAL A 245 -1.80 9.58 6.98
CA VAL A 245 -2.95 8.72 6.68
C VAL A 245 -2.89 7.42 7.48
N ALA A 246 -1.72 6.77 7.56
CA ALA A 246 -1.56 5.55 8.36
C ALA A 246 -1.94 5.79 9.82
N ARG A 247 -1.48 6.89 10.44
CA ARG A 247 -1.82 7.25 11.82
C ARG A 247 -3.32 7.54 12.02
N MET A 248 -4.00 8.10 11.02
CA MET A 248 -5.45 8.29 11.06
C MET A 248 -6.19 6.95 11.08
N LEU A 249 -5.78 6.00 10.24
CA LEU A 249 -6.35 4.66 10.16
C LEU A 249 -6.08 3.84 11.43
N VAL A 250 -4.88 3.97 12.02
CA VAL A 250 -4.57 3.36 13.33
C VAL A 250 -5.50 3.90 14.43
N ARG A 251 -5.76 5.19 14.47
CA ARG A 251 -6.74 5.78 15.42
C ARG A 251 -8.15 5.25 15.19
N ALA A 252 -8.48 4.86 13.95
CA ALA A 252 -9.74 4.24 13.59
C ALA A 252 -9.76 2.71 13.80
N GLY A 253 -8.69 2.13 14.37
CA GLY A 253 -8.63 0.73 14.79
C GLY A 253 -7.80 -0.20 13.90
N ALA A 254 -7.13 0.30 12.86
CA ALA A 254 -6.21 -0.50 12.06
C ALA A 254 -4.90 -0.77 12.81
N ASP A 255 -4.21 -1.87 12.47
CA ASP A 255 -2.92 -2.21 13.05
C ASP A 255 -1.78 -1.54 12.27
N ILE A 256 -0.88 -0.87 12.99
CA ILE A 256 0.32 -0.25 12.39
C ILE A 256 1.26 -1.31 11.75
N ALA A 257 1.19 -2.55 12.21
CA ALA A 257 1.96 -3.65 11.63
C ALA A 257 1.59 -3.95 10.17
N ASP A 258 0.39 -3.59 9.75
CA ASP A 258 -0.12 -3.83 8.38
C ASP A 258 0.23 -2.72 7.37
N VAL A 259 0.96 -1.67 7.78
CA VAL A 259 1.39 -0.62 6.84
C VAL A 259 2.33 -1.17 5.78
N ASN A 260 2.27 -0.55 4.61
CA ASN A 260 3.20 -0.87 3.52
C ASN A 260 4.63 -0.39 3.83
N GLU A 261 5.58 -0.88 3.04
CA GLU A 261 6.99 -0.59 3.25
C GLU A 261 7.37 0.89 3.11
N SER A 262 6.67 1.67 2.27
CA SER A 262 6.95 3.11 2.15
C SER A 262 6.66 3.85 3.47
N VAL A 263 5.56 3.50 4.13
CA VAL A 263 5.22 4.05 5.45
C VAL A 263 6.16 3.52 6.53
N ARG A 264 6.60 2.25 6.45
CA ARG A 264 7.62 1.70 7.36
C ARG A 264 8.95 2.44 7.23
N ASP A 265 9.38 2.74 6.01
CA ASP A 265 10.58 3.53 5.76
C ASP A 265 10.46 4.96 6.33
N GLU A 266 9.29 5.58 6.20
CA GLU A 266 9.00 6.90 6.80
C GLU A 266 9.02 6.86 8.33
N LEU A 267 8.41 5.85 8.94
CA LEU A 267 8.39 5.63 10.41
C LEU A 267 9.81 5.43 10.97
N THR A 268 10.59 4.59 10.31
CA THR A 268 11.97 4.26 10.72
C THR A 268 12.98 5.31 10.27
N LYS A 269 12.58 6.25 9.41
CA LYS A 269 13.45 7.20 8.69
C LYS A 269 14.55 6.51 7.88
N ARG A 270 14.31 5.26 7.49
CA ARG A 270 15.24 4.50 6.69
C ARG A 270 15.29 5.05 5.27
N THR A 271 16.49 5.36 4.79
CA THR A 271 16.73 5.67 3.38
C THR A 271 17.25 4.41 2.72
N ARG A 272 16.48 3.82 1.80
CA ARG A 272 16.88 2.60 1.08
C ARG A 272 18.10 2.83 0.22
N LYS A 273 19.06 1.90 0.30
CA LYS A 273 20.20 1.84 -0.62
C LYS A 273 19.82 1.03 -1.86
N ASP A 274 20.33 1.42 -3.02
CA ASP A 274 20.04 0.73 -4.29
C ASP A 274 20.75 -0.62 -4.44
N SER A 275 21.80 -0.86 -3.65
CA SER A 275 22.62 -2.09 -3.68
C SER A 275 22.88 -2.61 -2.27
N ILE A 276 23.24 -3.90 -2.18
CA ILE A 276 23.73 -4.52 -0.94
C ILE A 276 25.20 -4.11 -0.76
N ASP A 277 25.42 -3.15 0.12
CA ASP A 277 26.73 -2.49 0.30
C ASP A 277 27.54 -3.22 1.39
N CYS A 278 28.16 -4.34 1.01
CA CYS A 278 29.12 -5.08 1.84
C CYS A 278 30.14 -5.81 0.96
N SER A 279 31.24 -6.28 1.56
CA SER A 279 32.22 -7.07 0.83
C SER A 279 31.73 -8.51 0.57
N PRO A 280 32.27 -9.23 -0.45
CA PRO A 280 32.01 -10.64 -0.65
C PRO A 280 32.39 -11.49 0.58
N GLU A 281 33.46 -11.10 1.29
CA GLU A 281 33.91 -11.77 2.51
C GLU A 281 32.87 -11.64 3.64
N ASP A 282 32.29 -10.44 3.83
CA ASP A 282 31.22 -10.20 4.80
C ASP A 282 29.96 -10.99 4.47
N TYR A 283 29.61 -11.05 3.16
CA TYR A 283 28.52 -11.89 2.69
C TYR A 283 28.73 -13.36 3.06
N HIS A 284 29.87 -13.95 2.66
CA HIS A 284 30.15 -15.37 2.92
C HIS A 284 30.25 -15.69 4.41
N ALA A 285 30.69 -14.76 5.24
CA ALA A 285 30.80 -14.95 6.68
C ALA A 285 29.42 -14.99 7.39
N ALA A 286 28.41 -14.31 6.85
CA ALA A 286 27.13 -14.09 7.53
C ALA A 286 25.90 -14.36 6.65
N LYS A 287 26.05 -15.01 5.49
CA LYS A 287 24.94 -15.24 4.56
C LYS A 287 23.82 -16.11 5.10
N HIS A 288 24.08 -16.94 6.10
CA HIS A 288 23.07 -17.79 6.72
C HIS A 288 22.63 -17.24 8.08
N ARG A 289 21.46 -17.67 8.56
CA ARG A 289 20.99 -17.34 9.90
C ARG A 289 21.98 -17.83 10.98
N ILE A 290 22.29 -16.95 11.92
CA ILE A 290 23.12 -17.21 13.08
C ILE A 290 22.30 -16.89 14.32
N PHE A 291 22.22 -17.82 15.28
CA PHE A 291 21.56 -17.55 16.56
C PHE A 291 22.49 -16.80 17.51
N GLY A 292 21.92 -15.92 18.31
CA GLY A 292 22.65 -15.29 19.41
C GLY A 292 23.00 -16.33 20.50
N ILE A 293 24.05 -16.04 21.25
CA ILE A 293 24.48 -16.84 22.42
C ILE A 293 24.26 -16.10 23.75
N ALA A 294 23.80 -14.86 23.70
CA ALA A 294 23.41 -14.04 24.86
C ALA A 294 21.99 -13.50 24.69
N ASN A 295 21.43 -12.91 25.73
CA ASN A 295 20.05 -12.39 25.79
C ASN A 295 20.02 -10.93 26.26
N PRO A 296 20.08 -9.94 25.35
CA PRO A 296 20.31 -10.06 23.89
C PRO A 296 21.80 -10.18 23.52
N GLN A 297 22.07 -10.51 22.26
CA GLN A 297 23.39 -10.34 21.64
C GLN A 297 23.29 -9.38 20.46
N LEU A 298 24.14 -8.35 20.45
CA LEU A 298 24.25 -7.45 19.30
C LEU A 298 24.86 -8.22 18.11
N MET A 299 24.16 -8.22 16.97
CA MET A 299 24.46 -8.96 15.75
C MET A 299 24.61 -8.03 14.53
N ASN A 300 25.25 -6.88 14.71
CA ASN A 300 25.46 -5.91 13.63
C ASN A 300 26.52 -6.39 12.61
N LEU A 301 26.24 -7.55 11.97
CA LEU A 301 27.08 -8.12 10.93
C LEU A 301 26.97 -7.27 9.64
N PRO A 302 28.08 -6.93 8.96
CA PRO A 302 28.04 -6.01 7.83
C PRO A 302 27.06 -6.43 6.73
N PHE A 303 26.98 -7.73 6.41
CA PHE A 303 25.99 -8.22 5.44
C PHE A 303 24.54 -8.02 5.92
N TRP A 304 24.24 -8.34 7.19
CA TRP A 304 22.88 -8.17 7.73
C TRP A 304 22.48 -6.68 7.78
N GLN A 305 23.42 -5.81 8.16
CA GLN A 305 23.21 -4.37 8.12
C GLN A 305 22.94 -3.87 6.69
N ALA A 306 23.69 -4.37 5.69
CA ALA A 306 23.46 -4.02 4.29
C ALA A 306 22.07 -4.49 3.80
N MET A 307 21.63 -5.68 4.21
CA MET A 307 20.29 -6.21 3.86
C MET A 307 19.16 -5.37 4.47
N VAL A 308 19.28 -4.97 5.76
CA VAL A 308 18.29 -4.06 6.38
C VAL A 308 18.31 -2.71 5.67
N ALA A 309 19.47 -2.15 5.36
CA ALA A 309 19.60 -0.84 4.73
C ALA A 309 19.01 -0.79 3.31
N CYS A 310 19.14 -1.87 2.53
CA CYS A 310 18.62 -1.91 1.16
C CYS A 310 17.19 -2.46 1.06
N GLY A 311 16.74 -3.27 2.02
CA GLY A 311 15.42 -3.93 2.00
C GLY A 311 15.23 -4.93 0.86
N LYS A 312 16.34 -5.46 0.29
CA LYS A 312 16.29 -6.46 -0.80
C LYS A 312 16.12 -7.87 -0.24
N GLY A 313 15.51 -8.74 -1.04
CA GLY A 313 15.33 -10.16 -0.71
C GLY A 313 16.60 -11.01 -0.93
N ALA A 314 16.56 -12.25 -0.46
CA ALA A 314 17.64 -13.24 -0.55
C ALA A 314 18.10 -13.49 -1.98
N TYR A 315 17.17 -13.54 -2.95
CA TYR A 315 17.48 -13.66 -4.37
C TYR A 315 18.42 -12.56 -4.87
N SER A 316 18.20 -11.31 -4.48
CA SER A 316 19.07 -10.20 -4.85
C SER A 316 20.49 -10.36 -4.29
N ALA A 317 20.61 -10.89 -3.07
CA ALA A 317 21.91 -11.16 -2.45
C ALA A 317 22.64 -12.29 -3.19
N ARG A 318 21.97 -13.40 -3.49
CA ARG A 318 22.58 -14.47 -4.30
C ARG A 318 23.02 -13.97 -5.66
N SER A 319 22.15 -13.27 -6.37
CA SER A 319 22.46 -12.71 -7.70
C SER A 319 23.65 -11.74 -7.70
N GLN A 320 23.87 -11.02 -6.59
CA GLN A 320 25.00 -10.07 -6.48
C GLN A 320 26.33 -10.76 -6.14
N PHE A 321 26.33 -11.81 -5.32
CA PHE A 321 27.54 -12.39 -4.73
C PHE A 321 27.85 -13.83 -5.16
N GLU A 322 26.89 -14.55 -5.73
CA GLU A 322 27.04 -15.94 -6.19
C GLU A 322 26.73 -16.06 -7.68
N SER A 323 27.40 -16.99 -8.37
CA SER A 323 27.05 -17.36 -9.74
C SER A 323 25.98 -18.45 -9.69
N GLU A 324 24.78 -18.15 -10.17
CA GLU A 324 23.67 -19.04 -10.62
C GLU A 324 23.37 -20.36 -9.89
N ASP A 325 23.95 -20.65 -8.72
CA ASP A 325 23.54 -21.80 -7.93
C ASP A 325 22.42 -21.42 -6.96
N PHE A 326 21.17 -21.67 -7.39
CA PHE A 326 19.96 -21.39 -6.59
C PHE A 326 19.66 -22.51 -5.56
N HIS A 327 20.54 -23.50 -5.43
CA HIS A 327 20.39 -24.62 -4.52
C HIS A 327 21.36 -24.47 -3.32
N GLY A 328 20.85 -24.15 -2.17
CA GLY A 328 21.65 -24.02 -0.95
C GLY A 328 20.80 -23.54 0.22
N PRO A 329 21.36 -23.54 1.44
CA PRO A 329 20.64 -23.07 2.63
C PRO A 329 20.18 -21.63 2.48
N ALA A 330 19.07 -21.28 3.13
CA ALA A 330 18.45 -19.98 3.08
C ALA A 330 19.45 -18.86 3.41
N ILE A 331 19.44 -17.80 2.57
CA ILE A 331 20.19 -16.59 2.83
C ILE A 331 19.45 -15.75 3.87
N TRP A 332 20.17 -15.21 4.84
CA TRP A 332 19.57 -14.29 5.80
C TRP A 332 18.97 -13.08 5.08
N CYS A 333 17.70 -12.82 5.35
CA CYS A 333 16.91 -11.79 4.65
C CYS A 333 16.20 -10.91 5.68
N PHE A 334 16.05 -9.63 5.34
CA PHE A 334 15.26 -8.68 6.13
C PHE A 334 13.83 -8.55 5.61
N ASP A 335 13.61 -8.79 4.31
CA ASP A 335 12.29 -8.87 3.70
C ASP A 335 11.66 -10.21 4.07
N ARG A 336 10.70 -10.18 5.01
CA ARG A 336 10.12 -11.37 5.65
C ARG A 336 8.63 -11.25 5.79
N PHE A 337 7.94 -12.36 5.65
CA PHE A 337 6.52 -12.50 5.98
C PHE A 337 6.34 -12.79 7.47
N GLY A 338 5.17 -12.41 8.01
CA GLY A 338 4.80 -12.76 9.37
C GLY A 338 5.71 -12.22 10.48
N LYS A 339 6.57 -11.24 10.19
CA LYS A 339 7.27 -10.46 11.21
C LYS A 339 6.33 -9.47 11.86
N SER A 340 6.49 -9.19 13.14
CA SER A 340 5.77 -8.10 13.78
C SER A 340 6.49 -6.77 13.65
N PHE A 341 5.72 -5.69 13.81
CA PHE A 341 6.20 -4.30 13.70
C PHE A 341 5.53 -3.49 14.82
N THR A 342 6.30 -2.98 15.77
CA THR A 342 5.79 -2.26 16.94
C THR A 342 6.45 -0.90 17.08
N GLU A 343 5.67 0.18 16.95
CA GLU A 343 6.11 1.55 17.25
C GLU A 343 6.07 1.80 18.75
N LEU A 344 7.17 2.31 19.31
CA LEU A 344 7.27 2.67 20.73
C LEU A 344 6.96 4.17 20.96
N PRO A 345 6.53 4.56 22.16
CA PRO A 345 6.24 5.96 22.48
C PRO A 345 7.43 6.92 22.34
N ASP A 346 8.65 6.41 22.40
CA ASP A 346 9.89 7.17 22.23
C ASP A 346 10.32 7.35 20.76
N GLY A 347 9.54 6.80 19.83
CA GLY A 347 9.78 6.88 18.39
C GLY A 347 10.66 5.77 17.82
N ARG A 348 11.14 4.84 18.66
CA ARG A 348 11.75 3.61 18.17
C ARG A 348 10.71 2.70 17.54
N VAL A 349 11.16 1.84 16.63
CA VAL A 349 10.35 0.78 16.06
C VAL A 349 11.06 -0.55 16.24
N ILE A 350 10.34 -1.57 16.69
CA ILE A 350 10.88 -2.90 16.91
C ILE A 350 10.21 -3.87 15.95
N GLU A 351 11.02 -4.57 15.13
CA GLU A 351 10.59 -5.66 14.27
C GLU A 351 11.11 -7.00 14.81
N ILE A 352 10.26 -8.04 14.84
CA ILE A 352 10.58 -9.30 15.49
C ILE A 352 10.33 -10.47 14.53
N GLY A 353 11.29 -11.37 14.39
CA GLY A 353 11.16 -12.67 13.75
C GLY A 353 10.73 -12.64 12.29
N GLY A 354 9.72 -13.44 11.96
CA GLY A 354 9.20 -13.62 10.60
C GLY A 354 9.86 -14.77 9.86
N GLU A 355 9.37 -15.05 8.67
CA GLU A 355 9.88 -16.10 7.78
C GLU A 355 10.29 -15.54 6.42
N HIS A 356 11.19 -16.24 5.76
CA HIS A 356 11.49 -16.02 4.36
C HIS A 356 11.27 -17.32 3.60
N GLU A 357 10.34 -17.27 2.65
CA GLU A 357 10.08 -18.30 1.66
C GLU A 357 10.15 -17.63 0.28
N ASP A 358 11.20 -17.88 -0.48
CA ASP A 358 11.28 -17.43 -1.86
C ASP A 358 10.74 -18.56 -2.74
N TYR A 359 9.87 -18.23 -3.68
CA TYR A 359 9.31 -19.20 -4.64
C TYR A 359 10.39 -19.99 -5.42
N TYR A 360 11.56 -19.40 -5.57
CA TYR A 360 12.73 -20.02 -6.20
C TYR A 360 13.75 -20.58 -5.20
N ASP A 361 13.63 -20.25 -3.91
CA ASP A 361 14.49 -20.71 -2.84
C ASP A 361 13.72 -21.73 -2.00
N GLN A 362 14.04 -23.00 -2.17
CA GLN A 362 13.35 -24.10 -1.47
C GLN A 362 13.60 -24.11 0.03
N ASP A 363 14.37 -23.16 0.54
CA ASP A 363 14.86 -23.14 1.92
C ASP A 363 14.06 -22.17 2.77
N PHE A 364 12.94 -22.67 3.28
CA PHE A 364 12.15 -22.03 4.32
C PHE A 364 12.99 -21.71 5.58
N CYS A 365 13.05 -20.45 5.97
CA CYS A 365 13.78 -20.00 7.14
C CYS A 365 12.93 -19.09 8.02
N ILE A 366 12.68 -19.52 9.26
CA ILE A 366 12.03 -18.70 10.29
C ILE A 366 13.11 -18.09 11.17
N TYR A 367 12.94 -16.85 11.59
CA TYR A 367 13.91 -16.05 12.33
C TYR A 367 13.49 -15.82 13.78
N ASN A 368 14.46 -15.52 14.64
CA ASN A 368 14.25 -15.11 16.03
C ASN A 368 15.06 -13.86 16.41
N ASP A 369 15.56 -13.16 15.40
CA ASP A 369 16.22 -11.88 15.63
C ASP A 369 15.22 -10.75 15.80
N VAL A 370 15.70 -9.67 16.38
CA VAL A 370 14.96 -8.42 16.62
C VAL A 370 15.74 -7.29 16.00
N VAL A 371 15.08 -6.48 15.16
CA VAL A 371 15.65 -5.26 14.62
C VAL A 371 15.03 -4.06 15.31
N VAL A 372 15.87 -3.22 15.89
CA VAL A 372 15.46 -1.99 16.59
C VAL A 372 15.86 -0.79 15.76
N HIS A 373 14.89 -0.09 15.20
CA HIS A 373 15.09 1.18 14.53
C HIS A 373 14.99 2.32 15.53
N HIS A 374 15.96 3.23 15.54
CA HIS A 374 16.07 4.31 16.52
C HIS A 374 15.26 5.58 16.16
N GLY A 375 14.55 5.57 15.02
CA GLY A 375 13.74 6.70 14.57
C GLY A 375 14.55 7.88 14.00
N ASP A 376 15.83 7.68 13.76
CA ASP A 376 16.77 8.63 13.13
C ASP A 376 17.40 8.09 11.83
N GLY A 377 16.97 6.91 11.40
CA GLY A 377 17.50 6.18 10.25
C GLY A 377 18.56 5.14 10.61
N THR A 378 19.03 5.11 11.87
CA THR A 378 19.91 4.07 12.39
C THR A 378 19.14 2.91 12.98
N PHE A 379 19.78 1.74 13.07
CA PHE A 379 19.18 0.54 13.62
C PHE A 379 20.25 -0.40 14.17
N ASP A 380 19.83 -1.29 15.06
CA ASP A 380 20.60 -2.39 15.60
C ASP A 380 19.88 -3.71 15.40
N ILE A 381 20.65 -4.80 15.23
CA ILE A 381 20.14 -6.16 15.07
C ILE A 381 20.54 -6.97 16.29
N TYR A 382 19.57 -7.64 16.93
CA TYR A 382 19.80 -8.47 18.11
C TYR A 382 19.40 -9.92 17.84
N GLY A 383 20.29 -10.83 18.19
CA GLY A 383 20.04 -12.28 18.17
C GLY A 383 19.81 -12.82 19.57
N TYR A 384 19.14 -13.98 19.65
CA TYR A 384 18.83 -14.68 20.89
C TYR A 384 19.19 -16.16 20.77
N PRO A 385 19.50 -16.84 21.90
CA PRO A 385 19.62 -18.29 21.89
C PRO A 385 18.32 -18.95 21.46
N LYS A 386 18.42 -19.97 20.58
CA LYS A 386 17.24 -20.68 20.05
C LYS A 386 16.37 -21.30 21.17
N GLU A 387 17.00 -21.75 22.22
CA GLU A 387 16.34 -22.41 23.38
C GLU A 387 15.54 -21.41 24.22
N LEU A 388 15.95 -20.15 24.24
CA LEU A 388 15.28 -19.08 24.96
C LEU A 388 14.14 -18.46 24.14
N PHE A 389 14.44 -18.10 22.91
CA PHE A 389 13.49 -17.53 21.97
C PHE A 389 13.60 -18.29 20.65
N PRO A 390 12.73 -19.27 20.41
CA PRO A 390 12.74 -20.05 19.17
C PRO A 390 12.33 -19.20 17.97
N PRO A 391 12.70 -19.62 16.75
CA PRO A 391 12.22 -18.99 15.52
C PRO A 391 10.71 -18.81 15.52
N THR A 392 10.24 -17.59 15.25
CA THR A 392 8.85 -17.18 15.46
C THR A 392 8.35 -16.30 14.30
N ASP A 393 7.19 -16.68 13.75
CA ASP A 393 6.56 -16.09 12.57
C ASP A 393 5.04 -16.00 12.75
N PHE A 394 4.37 -15.13 12.00
CA PHE A 394 2.91 -14.92 12.04
C PHE A 394 2.33 -14.84 13.46
N HIS A 395 3.12 -14.32 14.37
CA HIS A 395 2.77 -14.01 15.75
C HIS A 395 2.15 -12.61 15.84
N THR A 396 1.55 -12.30 16.97
CA THR A 396 1.22 -10.93 17.33
C THR A 396 2.22 -10.38 18.34
N ALA A 397 2.46 -9.06 18.29
CA ALA A 397 3.31 -8.33 19.22
C ALA A 397 2.50 -7.16 19.81
N THR A 398 2.20 -7.25 21.10
CA THR A 398 1.36 -6.27 21.79
C THR A 398 2.18 -5.49 22.80
N LEU A 399 2.28 -4.17 22.64
CA LEU A 399 2.98 -3.30 23.58
C LEU A 399 2.16 -3.10 24.85
N VAL A 400 2.78 -3.38 26.01
CA VAL A 400 2.22 -3.22 27.35
C VAL A 400 3.23 -2.52 28.25
N GLY A 401 3.06 -1.23 28.49
CA GLY A 401 4.06 -0.44 29.23
C GLY A 401 5.40 -0.42 28.51
N ASN A 402 6.44 -0.93 29.16
CA ASN A 402 7.80 -1.08 28.61
C ASN A 402 8.11 -2.48 28.11
N ALA A 403 7.11 -3.29 27.78
CA ALA A 403 7.32 -4.65 27.29
C ALA A 403 6.43 -4.95 26.08
N ILE A 404 6.94 -5.79 25.16
CA ILE A 404 6.16 -6.33 24.05
C ILE A 404 5.86 -7.81 24.36
N TYR A 405 4.58 -8.16 24.39
CA TYR A 405 4.11 -9.53 24.50
C TYR A 405 3.96 -10.14 23.10
N ILE A 406 4.72 -11.20 22.83
CA ILE A 406 4.77 -11.91 21.56
C ILE A 406 3.96 -13.20 21.75
N ILE A 407 2.87 -13.37 20.98
CA ILE A 407 1.95 -14.49 21.16
C ILE A 407 1.82 -15.28 19.86
N GLY A 408 1.97 -16.59 19.95
CA GLY A 408 1.77 -17.54 18.86
C GLY A 408 2.91 -17.62 17.87
N SER A 409 2.79 -18.51 16.90
CA SER A 409 3.70 -18.72 15.77
C SER A 409 3.13 -19.83 14.86
N ILE A 410 3.44 -19.83 13.57
CA ILE A 410 3.35 -21.03 12.74
C ILE A 410 4.44 -22.03 13.16
N GLY A 411 5.70 -21.60 13.17
CA GLY A 411 6.83 -22.42 13.56
C GLY A 411 7.10 -23.60 12.64
N TYR A 412 8.22 -24.27 12.85
CA TYR A 412 8.61 -25.44 12.05
C TYR A 412 7.73 -26.68 12.32
N LEU A 413 7.50 -27.46 11.26
CA LEU A 413 6.89 -28.79 11.38
C LEU A 413 7.69 -29.64 12.37
N GLY A 414 7.01 -30.27 13.35
CA GLY A 414 7.63 -31.08 14.40
C GLY A 414 8.17 -30.33 15.62
N GLU A 415 8.21 -28.97 15.58
CA GLU A 415 8.56 -28.14 16.75
C GLU A 415 7.31 -27.59 17.46
N ARG A 416 6.12 -27.77 16.88
CA ARG A 416 4.83 -27.24 17.38
C ARG A 416 4.37 -27.98 18.63
N ARG A 417 3.93 -27.25 19.65
CA ARG A 417 3.41 -27.81 20.91
C ARG A 417 1.89 -27.69 20.95
N PHE A 418 1.20 -28.75 20.56
CA PHE A 418 -0.27 -28.75 20.48
C PHE A 418 -0.90 -28.51 21.86
N GLY A 419 -1.95 -27.67 21.88
CA GLY A 419 -2.65 -27.32 23.13
C GLY A 419 -1.94 -26.28 24.00
N VAL A 420 -0.79 -25.77 23.57
CA VAL A 420 -0.04 -24.71 24.27
C VAL A 420 0.02 -23.48 23.39
N THR A 421 -0.21 -22.32 23.97
CA THR A 421 0.06 -21.04 23.32
C THR A 421 1.39 -20.52 23.85
N GLN A 422 2.39 -20.39 22.96
CA GLN A 422 3.64 -19.79 23.37
C GLN A 422 3.47 -18.27 23.54
N VAL A 423 4.02 -17.77 24.63
CA VAL A 423 4.03 -16.34 24.97
C VAL A 423 5.43 -15.95 25.37
N PHE A 424 5.97 -14.92 24.75
CA PHE A 424 7.23 -14.30 25.15
C PHE A 424 7.01 -12.84 25.52
N ARG A 425 7.93 -12.31 26.34
CA ARG A 425 7.96 -10.92 26.72
C ARG A 425 9.34 -10.35 26.40
N LEU A 426 9.36 -9.31 25.56
CA LEU A 426 10.55 -8.52 25.25
C LEU A 426 10.50 -7.23 26.07
N ASP A 427 11.48 -6.99 26.92
CA ASP A 427 11.65 -5.70 27.58
C ASP A 427 12.19 -4.67 26.58
N THR A 428 11.51 -3.53 26.42
CA THR A 428 11.85 -2.53 25.39
C THR A 428 13.04 -1.64 25.72
N GLU A 429 13.52 -1.67 26.97
CA GLU A 429 14.69 -0.89 27.40
C GLU A 429 15.97 -1.74 27.34
N THR A 430 15.91 -2.94 27.92
CA THR A 430 17.07 -3.86 28.00
C THR A 430 17.16 -4.80 26.82
N LEU A 431 16.09 -4.95 26.05
CA LEU A 431 15.90 -5.89 24.95
C LEU A 431 16.08 -7.36 25.40
N THR A 432 15.93 -7.63 26.67
CA THR A 432 15.92 -9.00 27.19
C THR A 432 14.62 -9.71 26.85
N MET A 433 14.72 -10.95 26.40
CA MET A 433 13.61 -11.82 26.06
C MET A 433 13.38 -12.83 27.16
N GLU A 434 12.14 -13.07 27.55
CA GLU A 434 11.77 -14.12 28.51
C GLU A 434 10.54 -14.88 28.04
N ALA A 435 10.50 -16.19 28.31
CA ALA A 435 9.31 -17.00 28.13
C ALA A 435 8.32 -16.71 29.27
N VAL A 436 7.05 -16.52 28.92
CA VAL A 436 5.98 -16.26 29.90
C VAL A 436 5.18 -17.54 30.10
N GLU A 437 5.31 -18.14 31.30
CA GLU A 437 4.51 -19.29 31.67
C GLU A 437 3.06 -18.84 31.92
N THR A 438 2.14 -19.40 31.15
CA THR A 438 0.72 -19.09 31.27
C THR A 438 -0.10 -20.32 31.66
N THR A 439 -1.23 -20.10 32.33
CA THR A 439 -2.15 -21.16 32.78
C THR A 439 -3.55 -20.93 32.19
N GLY A 440 -4.48 -21.88 32.48
CA GLY A 440 -5.88 -21.72 32.05
C GLY A 440 -6.16 -22.21 30.62
N SER A 441 -7.28 -21.76 30.06
CA SER A 441 -7.79 -22.23 28.77
C SER A 441 -7.23 -21.41 27.62
N CYS A 442 -6.04 -21.73 27.13
CA CYS A 442 -5.38 -21.03 26.03
C CYS A 442 -5.94 -21.43 24.64
N PRO A 443 -5.67 -20.62 23.60
CA PRO A 443 -6.04 -20.95 22.21
C PRO A 443 -5.44 -22.26 21.68
N GLY A 444 -4.25 -22.64 22.18
CA GLY A 444 -3.42 -23.68 21.61
C GLY A 444 -2.34 -23.10 20.70
N TRP A 445 -1.76 -23.90 19.80
CA TRP A 445 -0.74 -23.43 18.86
C TRP A 445 -1.40 -22.57 17.78
N ILE A 446 -1.41 -21.25 18.01
CA ILE A 446 -2.14 -20.26 17.20
C ILE A 446 -1.20 -19.35 16.41
N HIS A 447 -1.64 -18.95 15.20
CA HIS A 447 -0.95 -17.99 14.34
C HIS A 447 -1.92 -17.15 13.50
N ARG A 448 -1.44 -16.04 12.88
CA ARG A 448 -2.22 -15.13 12.03
C ARG A 448 -3.49 -14.62 12.72
N HIS A 449 -3.49 -14.55 14.04
CA HIS A 449 -4.56 -14.04 14.87
C HIS A 449 -4.40 -12.53 15.08
N HIS A 450 -5.43 -11.90 15.61
CA HIS A 450 -5.36 -10.53 16.09
C HIS A 450 -5.23 -10.51 17.59
N ALA A 451 -4.40 -9.60 18.12
CA ALA A 451 -4.27 -9.37 19.55
C ALA A 451 -4.45 -7.89 19.86
N LYS A 452 -5.19 -7.58 20.93
CA LYS A 452 -5.47 -6.21 21.37
C LYS A 452 -5.35 -6.08 22.86
N LEU A 453 -4.62 -5.06 23.31
CA LEU A 453 -4.58 -4.69 24.72
C LEU A 453 -5.89 -3.98 25.12
N VAL A 454 -6.59 -4.52 26.10
CA VAL A 454 -7.79 -3.93 26.69
C VAL A 454 -7.61 -3.87 28.20
N ARG A 455 -7.32 -2.69 28.72
CA ARG A 455 -6.96 -2.46 30.15
C ARG A 455 -5.74 -3.29 30.56
N ASN A 456 -5.93 -4.37 31.32
CA ASN A 456 -4.87 -5.27 31.78
C ASN A 456 -4.97 -6.67 31.13
N PHE A 457 -5.61 -6.76 29.97
CA PHE A 457 -5.86 -8.02 29.29
C PHE A 457 -5.38 -7.94 27.84
N ILE A 458 -4.82 -9.02 27.31
CA ILE A 458 -4.62 -9.18 25.87
C ILE A 458 -5.73 -10.09 25.33
N GLU A 459 -6.58 -9.51 24.49
CA GLU A 459 -7.63 -10.24 23.77
C GLU A 459 -7.07 -10.81 22.48
N VAL A 460 -7.32 -12.10 22.23
CA VAL A 460 -6.90 -12.84 21.04
C VAL A 460 -8.13 -13.36 20.30
N THR A 461 -8.24 -13.01 19.01
CA THR A 461 -9.36 -13.37 18.14
C THR A 461 -8.88 -13.77 16.75
N GLY A 462 -9.67 -14.57 16.03
CA GLY A 462 -9.35 -15.00 14.67
C GLY A 462 -8.06 -15.83 14.59
N GLY A 463 -7.50 -15.90 13.40
CA GLY A 463 -6.33 -16.72 13.10
C GLY A 463 -6.64 -18.20 12.97
N LYS A 464 -5.58 -19.02 12.97
CA LYS A 464 -5.68 -20.47 12.83
C LYS A 464 -4.97 -21.18 13.99
N VAL A 465 -5.56 -22.28 14.44
CA VAL A 465 -5.00 -23.14 15.50
C VAL A 465 -4.53 -24.45 14.88
N CYS A 466 -3.30 -24.82 15.13
CA CYS A 466 -2.77 -26.11 14.71
C CYS A 466 -3.22 -27.22 15.67
N ARG A 467 -3.76 -28.30 15.11
CA ARG A 467 -4.23 -29.49 15.82
C ARG A 467 -3.72 -30.75 15.13
N VAL A 468 -3.75 -31.86 15.84
CA VAL A 468 -3.53 -33.18 15.25
C VAL A 468 -4.88 -33.84 15.04
N ILE A 469 -5.23 -34.10 13.78
CA ILE A 469 -6.45 -34.79 13.35
C ILE A 469 -5.99 -36.03 12.55
N ASP A 470 -6.44 -37.22 12.96
CA ASP A 470 -6.06 -38.51 12.34
C ASP A 470 -4.54 -38.69 12.16
N GLY A 471 -3.76 -38.20 13.13
CA GLY A 471 -2.30 -38.30 13.15
C GLY A 471 -1.57 -37.32 12.21
N LYS A 472 -2.28 -36.36 11.64
CA LYS A 472 -1.73 -35.31 10.79
C LYS A 472 -1.99 -33.93 11.38
N GLU A 473 -1.03 -33.02 11.19
CA GLU A 473 -1.23 -31.62 11.53
C GLU A 473 -2.28 -30.99 10.60
N SER A 474 -3.22 -30.25 11.18
CA SER A 474 -4.27 -29.54 10.50
C SER A 474 -4.42 -28.16 11.12
N PHE A 475 -4.70 -27.15 10.29
CA PHE A 475 -4.98 -25.78 10.72
C PHE A 475 -6.47 -25.50 10.62
N GLU A 476 -7.10 -25.23 11.76
CA GLU A 476 -8.50 -24.86 11.87
C GLU A 476 -8.64 -23.37 12.17
N ASP A 477 -9.67 -22.74 11.60
CA ASP A 477 -9.96 -21.35 11.93
C ASP A 477 -10.37 -21.20 13.39
N ASN A 478 -9.85 -20.18 14.06
CA ASN A 478 -10.24 -19.85 15.42
C ASN A 478 -11.47 -18.94 15.39
N ASP A 479 -12.63 -19.46 15.75
CA ASP A 479 -13.90 -18.76 15.85
C ASP A 479 -14.20 -18.20 17.27
N ARG A 480 -13.21 -18.28 18.18
CA ARG A 480 -13.38 -17.96 19.60
C ARG A 480 -12.53 -16.78 20.01
N ARG A 481 -12.98 -16.10 21.07
CA ARG A 481 -12.23 -15.08 21.78
C ARG A 481 -11.55 -15.70 22.98
N PHE A 482 -10.26 -15.41 23.14
CA PHE A 482 -9.45 -15.76 24.30
C PHE A 482 -8.91 -14.49 24.93
N VAL A 483 -8.73 -14.53 26.25
CA VAL A 483 -8.26 -13.37 27.02
C VAL A 483 -7.13 -13.82 27.94
N LEU A 484 -5.96 -13.20 27.81
CA LEU A 484 -4.84 -13.35 28.74
C LEU A 484 -4.87 -12.22 29.76
N ASP A 485 -5.08 -12.57 31.03
CA ASP A 485 -4.93 -11.61 32.15
C ASP A 485 -3.43 -11.42 32.45
N LEU A 486 -2.93 -10.21 32.30
CA LEU A 486 -1.53 -9.86 32.50
C LEU A 486 -1.13 -9.81 33.98
N GLY A 487 -2.08 -9.76 34.90
CA GLY A 487 -1.81 -9.79 36.34
C GLY A 487 -1.65 -11.20 36.88
N SER A 488 -2.46 -12.14 36.41
CA SER A 488 -2.44 -13.53 36.85
C SER A 488 -1.76 -14.49 35.86
N LEU A 489 -1.44 -14.03 34.65
CA LEU A 489 -0.93 -14.81 33.51
C LEU A 489 -1.83 -16.02 33.18
N MET A 490 -3.15 -15.83 33.34
CA MET A 490 -4.14 -16.87 33.12
C MET A 490 -4.98 -16.58 31.88
N TRP A 491 -5.13 -17.61 31.04
CA TRP A 491 -6.03 -17.58 29.90
C TRP A 491 -7.46 -17.93 30.31
N SER A 492 -8.41 -17.17 29.80
CA SER A 492 -9.82 -17.52 29.79
C SER A 492 -10.36 -17.54 28.36
N LYS A 493 -11.41 -18.31 28.15
CA LYS A 493 -12.10 -18.47 26.87
C LYS A 493 -13.50 -17.89 27.01
N GLU A 494 -13.89 -17.02 26.11
CA GLU A 494 -15.20 -16.40 26.02
C GLU A 494 -15.98 -16.89 24.78
#